data_9740deb8d983469c2cee57ea480b915b
#
_entry.id   9740deb8d983469c2cee57ea480b915b
#
_cell.length_a   1.000
_cell.length_b   1.000
_cell.length_c   1.000
_cell.angle_alpha   90.00
_cell.angle_beta   90.00
_cell.angle_gamma   90.00
#
_symmetry.space_group_name_H-M   'P 1'
#
loop_
_entity.id
_entity.type
_entity.pdbx_description
1 polymer ?
#
loop_
_entity_poly.entity_id
_entity_poly.type
_entity_poly.pdbx_seq_one_letter_code
_entity_poly.pdbx_strand_id
1 'polypeptide(L)'
;YTQGVLTIVKPTGERLLVQLAKEKIENTDNTVSGFILEGQHRIGYVQLPGFFSSDENPLTHGCANEVSKEVIRLNRSGVDGIILDLRYNGGGSMEEAIELAGIFIDNGPLAILEEATQPPVSLKDINKGTAYSGPLMVMVNRMSASASELVAAGLQDHQRALIVG
;
A
#
# COMPACT_ATOMS: atom_id res chain seq x y z
N TYR A 1 28.56 -2.02 -5.00
CA TYR A 1 29.32 -1.84 -3.75
C TYR A 1 28.72 -2.76 -2.68
N THR A 2 29.54 -3.67 -2.14
CA THR A 2 29.13 -4.68 -1.14
C THR A 2 29.40 -4.22 0.30
N GLN A 3 30.02 -3.08 0.49
CA GLN A 3 30.38 -2.55 1.81
C GLN A 3 30.12 -1.04 1.89
N GLY A 4 29.75 -0.58 3.08
CA GLY A 4 29.58 0.82 3.45
C GLY A 4 30.41 1.15 4.69
N VAL A 5 30.85 2.40 4.83
CA VAL A 5 31.55 2.90 6.04
C VAL A 5 30.71 4.02 6.62
N LEU A 6 30.36 3.90 7.89
CA LEU A 6 29.67 4.95 8.66
C LEU A 6 30.64 5.57 9.67
N THR A 7 30.63 6.88 9.77
CA THR A 7 31.26 7.60 10.87
C THR A 7 30.20 7.93 11.93
N ILE A 8 30.32 7.33 13.09
CA ILE A 8 29.43 7.57 14.23
C ILE A 8 30.14 8.51 15.20
N VAL A 9 29.44 9.56 15.64
CA VAL A 9 29.92 10.47 16.69
C VAL A 9 29.15 10.15 17.96
N LYS A 10 29.84 9.70 18.99
CA LYS A 10 29.25 9.46 20.32
C LYS A 10 28.91 10.79 21.01
N PRO A 11 28.02 10.79 22.01
CA PRO A 11 27.75 11.99 22.82
C PRO A 11 29.00 12.58 23.49
N THR A 12 30.05 11.78 23.70
CA THR A 12 31.35 12.19 24.22
C THR A 12 32.23 12.94 23.20
N GLY A 13 31.80 13.03 21.92
CA GLY A 13 32.59 13.59 20.84
C GLY A 13 33.55 12.59 20.16
N GLU A 14 33.67 11.38 20.67
CA GLU A 14 34.49 10.32 20.08
C GLU A 14 33.91 9.89 18.73
N ARG A 15 34.76 9.74 17.72
CA ARG A 15 34.39 9.27 16.37
C ARG A 15 34.79 7.81 16.21
N LEU A 16 33.82 7.02 15.77
CA LEU A 16 33.99 5.62 15.40
C LEU A 16 33.73 5.43 13.91
N LEU A 17 34.62 4.71 13.25
CA LEU A 17 34.40 4.21 11.88
C LEU A 17 33.85 2.79 11.98
N VAL A 18 32.63 2.60 11.49
CA VAL A 18 31.97 1.28 11.45
C VAL A 18 31.89 0.84 10.01
N GLN A 19 32.50 -0.29 9.70
CA GLN A 19 32.41 -0.92 8.40
C GLN A 19 31.22 -1.88 8.39
N LEU A 20 30.30 -1.70 7.43
CA LEU A 20 29.09 -2.50 7.28
C LEU A 20 29.15 -3.29 6.00
N ALA A 21 28.85 -4.57 6.06
CA ALA A 21 28.53 -5.37 4.88
C ALA A 21 27.08 -5.10 4.47
N LYS A 22 26.82 -4.96 3.17
CA LYS A 22 25.47 -4.94 2.63
C LYS A 22 25.01 -6.36 2.41
N GLU A 23 23.92 -6.72 3.05
CA GLU A 23 23.26 -8.01 2.88
C GLU A 23 21.83 -7.78 2.37
N LYS A 24 21.30 -8.75 1.63
CA LYS A 24 19.90 -8.75 1.25
C LYS A 24 19.07 -9.08 2.50
N ILE A 25 18.24 -8.14 2.91
CA ILE A 25 17.28 -8.37 4.00
C ILE A 25 16.01 -8.94 3.35
N GLU A 26 15.67 -10.17 3.68
CA GLU A 26 14.36 -10.73 3.34
C GLU A 26 13.35 -10.14 4.34
N ASN A 27 12.50 -9.26 3.85
CA ASN A 27 11.46 -8.65 4.67
C ASN A 27 10.26 -9.60 4.73
N THR A 28 10.21 -10.44 5.75
CA THR A 28 9.08 -11.37 5.99
C THR A 28 7.84 -10.68 6.55
N ASP A 29 7.95 -9.41 6.94
CA ASP A 29 6.85 -8.64 7.54
C ASP A 29 5.91 -8.03 6.50
N ASN A 30 6.32 -7.99 5.22
CA ASN A 30 5.51 -7.49 4.10
C ASN A 30 4.62 -8.60 3.53
N THR A 31 3.64 -9.04 4.30
CA THR A 31 2.66 -10.04 3.84
C THR A 31 1.25 -9.46 3.94
N VAL A 32 0.54 -9.46 2.83
CA VAL A 32 -0.89 -9.15 2.84
C VAL A 32 -1.63 -10.27 3.56
N SER A 33 -2.43 -9.90 4.54
CA SER A 33 -3.26 -10.87 5.28
C SER A 33 -4.74 -10.52 5.15
N GLY A 34 -5.57 -11.54 4.94
CA GLY A 34 -7.01 -11.37 4.81
C GLY A 34 -7.78 -12.44 5.58
N PHE A 35 -8.84 -12.03 6.28
CA PHE A 35 -9.73 -12.92 7.02
C PHE A 35 -11.15 -12.36 7.06
N ILE A 36 -12.09 -13.17 7.52
CA ILE A 36 -13.49 -12.79 7.69
C ILE A 36 -13.77 -12.59 9.17
N LEU A 37 -14.31 -11.43 9.50
CA LEU A 37 -14.89 -11.17 10.82
C LEU A 37 -16.36 -11.60 10.79
N GLU A 38 -16.65 -12.65 11.55
CA GLU A 38 -18.01 -13.17 11.68
C GLU A 38 -18.77 -12.45 12.81
N GLY A 39 -19.97 -11.95 12.51
CA GLY A 39 -20.82 -11.24 13.45
C GLY A 39 -22.23 -11.10 12.90
N GLN A 40 -22.94 -10.02 13.24
CA GLN A 40 -24.22 -9.68 12.62
C GLN A 40 -24.09 -9.47 11.12
N HIS A 41 -22.92 -8.98 10.70
CA HIS A 41 -22.47 -8.86 9.33
C HIS A 41 -21.15 -9.62 9.15
N ARG A 42 -20.93 -10.14 7.97
CA ARG A 42 -19.69 -10.79 7.59
C ARG A 42 -18.79 -9.77 6.94
N ILE A 43 -17.73 -9.38 7.60
CA ILE A 43 -16.83 -8.33 7.11
C ILE A 43 -15.49 -8.95 6.67
N GLY A 44 -15.13 -8.75 5.42
CA GLY A 44 -13.79 -9.05 4.93
C GLY A 44 -12.79 -8.02 5.48
N TYR A 45 -11.69 -8.49 6.03
CA TYR A 45 -10.62 -7.62 6.54
C TYR A 45 -9.35 -7.95 5.80
N VAL A 46 -8.70 -6.92 5.25
CA VAL A 46 -7.43 -7.03 4.52
C VAL A 46 -6.46 -6.06 5.15
N GLN A 47 -5.34 -6.58 5.64
CA GLN A 47 -4.24 -5.78 6.17
C GLN A 47 -3.12 -5.69 5.14
N LEU A 48 -2.70 -4.47 4.84
CA LEU A 48 -1.55 -4.16 4.00
C LEU A 48 -0.49 -3.41 4.83
N PRO A 49 0.63 -4.05 5.17
CA PRO A 49 1.65 -3.44 6.02
C PRO A 49 2.56 -2.43 5.29
N GLY A 50 2.65 -2.51 3.97
CA GLY A 50 3.46 -1.60 3.14
C GLY A 50 3.17 -1.78 1.65
N PHE A 51 3.52 -0.78 0.85
CA PHE A 51 3.38 -0.84 -0.61
C PHE A 51 4.67 -1.39 -1.23
N PHE A 52 4.81 -2.71 -1.26
CA PHE A 52 5.96 -3.40 -1.83
C PHE A 52 5.69 -3.79 -3.29
N SER A 53 6.72 -3.66 -4.13
CA SER A 53 6.74 -4.10 -5.52
C SER A 53 7.53 -5.40 -5.69
N SER A 54 7.34 -6.06 -6.82
CA SER A 54 8.04 -7.30 -7.18
C SER A 54 9.36 -7.01 -7.91
N ASP A 55 10.35 -6.46 -7.24
CA ASP A 55 11.53 -5.88 -7.90
C ASP A 55 12.50 -6.87 -8.56
N GLU A 56 12.38 -8.18 -8.37
CA GLU A 56 13.41 -9.12 -8.86
C GLU A 56 12.88 -10.41 -9.52
N ASN A 57 11.59 -10.65 -9.52
CA ASN A 57 11.04 -11.87 -10.13
C ASN A 57 9.68 -11.56 -10.78
N PRO A 58 9.56 -11.69 -12.12
CA PRO A 58 8.28 -11.52 -12.82
C PRO A 58 7.16 -12.47 -12.34
N LEU A 59 7.50 -13.46 -11.54
CA LEU A 59 6.57 -14.41 -10.94
C LEU A 59 6.12 -14.02 -9.52
N THR A 60 6.79 -13.05 -8.89
CA THR A 60 6.34 -12.45 -7.63
C THR A 60 5.55 -11.20 -7.95
N HIS A 61 4.32 -11.16 -7.50
CA HIS A 61 3.42 -10.04 -7.72
C HIS A 61 3.59 -9.02 -6.61
N GLY A 62 3.45 -7.73 -6.93
CA GLY A 62 3.42 -6.66 -5.95
C GLY A 62 2.19 -6.73 -5.04
N CYS A 63 2.15 -5.85 -4.06
CA CYS A 63 1.10 -5.85 -3.04
C CYS A 63 -0.31 -5.64 -3.61
N ALA A 64 -0.47 -4.86 -4.67
CA ALA A 64 -1.77 -4.65 -5.31
C ALA A 64 -2.37 -5.96 -5.81
N ASN A 65 -1.55 -6.81 -6.41
CA ASN A 65 -2.01 -8.13 -6.86
C ASN A 65 -2.39 -9.05 -5.69
N GLU A 66 -1.62 -9.03 -4.60
CA GLU A 66 -1.94 -9.81 -3.41
C GLU A 66 -3.24 -9.33 -2.76
N VAL A 67 -3.42 -8.02 -2.62
CA VAL A 67 -4.69 -7.43 -2.14
C VAL A 67 -5.85 -7.80 -3.06
N SER A 68 -5.66 -7.74 -4.38
CA SER A 68 -6.68 -8.13 -5.34
C SER A 68 -7.13 -9.58 -5.16
N LYS A 69 -6.19 -10.51 -4.99
CA LYS A 69 -6.48 -11.93 -4.72
C LYS A 69 -7.32 -12.08 -3.45
N GLU A 70 -6.92 -11.40 -2.37
CA GLU A 70 -7.65 -11.46 -1.10
C GLU A 70 -9.05 -10.84 -1.21
N VAL A 71 -9.19 -9.69 -1.87
CA VAL A 71 -10.48 -9.02 -2.12
C VAL A 71 -11.40 -9.95 -2.92
N ILE A 72 -10.91 -10.57 -3.99
CA ILE A 72 -11.70 -11.50 -4.80
C ILE A 72 -12.11 -12.73 -3.97
N ARG A 73 -11.21 -13.28 -3.15
CA ARG A 73 -11.49 -14.42 -2.26
C ARG A 73 -12.60 -14.07 -1.27
N LEU A 74 -12.48 -12.91 -0.60
CA LEU A 74 -13.46 -12.44 0.37
C LEU A 74 -14.83 -12.17 -0.29
N ASN A 75 -14.84 -11.52 -1.44
CA ASN A 75 -16.06 -11.26 -2.19
C ASN A 75 -16.80 -12.56 -2.58
N ARG A 76 -16.06 -13.57 -3.05
CA ARG A 76 -16.60 -14.91 -3.35
C ARG A 76 -17.14 -15.63 -2.11
N SER A 77 -16.61 -15.31 -0.94
CA SER A 77 -17.09 -15.85 0.34
C SER A 77 -18.37 -15.19 0.84
N GLY A 78 -18.91 -14.18 0.11
CA GLY A 78 -20.16 -13.51 0.43
C GLY A 78 -20.06 -12.60 1.65
N VAL A 79 -19.01 -11.77 1.73
CA VAL A 79 -18.91 -10.74 2.77
C VAL A 79 -19.81 -9.55 2.45
N ASP A 80 -20.36 -8.91 3.48
CA ASP A 80 -21.24 -7.75 3.36
C ASP A 80 -20.49 -6.45 3.07
N GLY A 81 -19.20 -6.40 3.42
CA GLY A 81 -18.31 -5.28 3.19
C GLY A 81 -16.85 -5.66 3.39
N ILE A 82 -15.94 -4.78 2.96
CA ILE A 82 -14.49 -4.98 3.13
C ILE A 82 -13.90 -3.80 3.89
N ILE A 83 -13.00 -4.12 4.83
CA ILE A 83 -12.10 -3.19 5.49
C ILE A 83 -10.70 -3.39 4.91
N LEU A 84 -10.11 -2.33 4.36
CA LEU A 84 -8.70 -2.25 4.01
C LEU A 84 -7.96 -1.51 5.14
N ASP A 85 -7.09 -2.20 5.84
CA ASP A 85 -6.33 -1.62 6.94
C ASP A 85 -4.93 -1.17 6.48
N LEU A 86 -4.75 0.14 6.46
CA LEU A 86 -3.49 0.85 6.16
C LEU A 86 -2.87 1.47 7.42
N ARG A 87 -3.36 1.14 8.61
CA ARG A 87 -2.75 1.63 9.85
C ARG A 87 -1.33 1.11 9.97
N TYR A 88 -0.42 2.00 10.38
CA TYR A 88 1.03 1.75 10.47
C TYR A 88 1.73 1.48 9.13
N ASN A 89 1.03 1.62 8.01
CA ASN A 89 1.61 1.51 6.68
C ASN A 89 2.27 2.83 6.27
N GLY A 90 3.59 2.89 6.29
CA GLY A 90 4.39 4.07 5.95
C GLY A 90 4.47 4.40 4.46
N GLY A 91 3.76 3.68 3.60
CA GLY A 91 3.79 3.87 2.15
C GLY A 91 4.66 2.86 1.41
N GLY A 92 5.28 3.30 0.32
CA GLY A 92 6.12 2.49 -0.57
C GLY A 92 5.91 2.84 -2.05
N SER A 93 5.74 1.84 -2.90
CA SER A 93 5.60 2.03 -4.34
C SER A 93 4.33 2.80 -4.72
N MET A 94 4.52 3.89 -5.47
CA MET A 94 3.41 4.68 -6.00
C MET A 94 2.63 3.92 -7.08
N GLU A 95 3.32 3.11 -7.89
CA GLU A 95 2.69 2.27 -8.92
C GLU A 95 1.72 1.28 -8.28
N GLU A 96 2.16 0.58 -7.23
CA GLU A 96 1.33 -0.33 -6.48
C GLU A 96 0.12 0.37 -5.82
N ALA A 97 0.29 1.62 -5.37
CA ALA A 97 -0.82 2.40 -4.82
C ALA A 97 -1.89 2.72 -5.89
N ILE A 98 -1.45 3.06 -7.11
CA ILE A 98 -2.35 3.32 -8.24
C ILE A 98 -3.09 2.04 -8.63
N GLU A 99 -2.37 0.93 -8.77
CA GLU A 99 -2.95 -0.37 -9.11
C GLU A 99 -3.91 -0.86 -8.02
N LEU A 100 -3.56 -0.65 -6.75
CA LEU A 100 -4.43 -1.02 -5.63
C LEU A 100 -5.73 -0.20 -5.63
N ALA A 101 -5.66 1.09 -5.90
CA ALA A 101 -6.88 1.90 -6.03
C ALA A 101 -7.76 1.41 -7.18
N GLY A 102 -7.16 0.98 -8.31
CA GLY A 102 -7.86 0.40 -9.45
C GLY A 102 -8.65 -0.88 -9.14
N ILE A 103 -8.34 -1.59 -8.04
CA ILE A 103 -9.16 -2.71 -7.56
C ILE A 103 -10.60 -2.25 -7.24
N PHE A 104 -10.74 -1.00 -6.82
CA PHE A 104 -11.97 -0.44 -6.29
C PHE A 104 -12.61 0.65 -7.16
N ILE A 105 -11.86 1.30 -8.05
CA ILE A 105 -12.35 2.35 -8.96
C ILE A 105 -12.07 1.95 -10.41
N ASP A 106 -13.04 2.19 -11.31
CA ASP A 106 -12.93 1.79 -12.73
C ASP A 106 -12.27 2.88 -13.59
N ASN A 107 -12.37 4.14 -13.20
CA ASN A 107 -11.90 5.24 -14.02
C ASN A 107 -11.68 6.51 -13.17
N GLY A 108 -10.77 7.35 -13.63
CA GLY A 108 -10.50 8.66 -13.07
C GLY A 108 -9.08 8.79 -12.50
N PRO A 109 -8.64 10.04 -12.28
CA PRO A 109 -7.34 10.29 -11.67
C PRO A 109 -7.36 9.93 -10.19
N LEU A 110 -6.28 9.34 -9.73
CA LEU A 110 -6.04 9.11 -8.31
C LEU A 110 -5.30 10.30 -7.68
N ALA A 111 -4.39 10.89 -8.45
CA ALA A 111 -3.64 12.07 -8.04
C ALA A 111 -3.14 12.84 -9.28
N ILE A 112 -2.64 14.04 -9.05
CA ILE A 112 -1.93 14.85 -10.03
C ILE A 112 -0.51 15.05 -9.52
N LEU A 113 0.47 14.63 -10.33
CA LEU A 113 1.88 14.91 -10.07
C LEU A 113 2.23 16.24 -10.74
N GLU A 114 2.67 17.21 -9.95
CA GLU A 114 3.11 18.51 -10.44
C GLU A 114 4.59 18.71 -10.14
N GLU A 115 5.36 18.99 -11.17
CA GLU A 115 6.78 19.31 -11.08
C GLU A 115 7.02 20.74 -11.56
N ALA A 116 8.03 21.42 -10.98
CA ALA A 116 8.28 22.83 -11.27
C ALA A 116 8.60 23.12 -12.74
N THR A 117 9.06 22.14 -13.51
CA THR A 117 9.55 22.32 -14.88
C THR A 117 8.80 21.47 -15.91
N GLN A 118 7.83 20.66 -15.50
CA GLN A 118 7.07 19.75 -16.36
C GLN A 118 5.58 20.05 -16.27
N PRO A 119 4.80 19.80 -17.34
CA PRO A 119 3.35 19.85 -17.24
C PRO A 119 2.83 18.86 -16.19
N PRO A 120 1.72 19.18 -15.49
CA PRO A 120 1.11 18.25 -14.56
C PRO A 120 0.74 16.92 -15.21
N VAL A 121 1.04 15.81 -14.53
CA VAL A 121 0.74 14.45 -14.98
C VAL A 121 -0.34 13.85 -14.11
N SER A 122 -1.42 13.38 -14.75
CA SER A 122 -2.49 12.67 -14.04
C SER A 122 -2.08 11.22 -13.80
N LEU A 123 -2.02 10.84 -12.54
CA LEU A 123 -1.80 9.48 -12.08
C LEU A 123 -3.16 8.77 -12.00
N LYS A 124 -3.33 7.71 -12.77
CA LYS A 124 -4.57 6.95 -12.84
C LYS A 124 -4.28 5.48 -13.12
N ASP A 125 -5.15 4.61 -12.65
CA ASP A 125 -5.15 3.24 -13.13
C ASP A 125 -5.54 3.20 -14.61
N ILE A 126 -4.78 2.42 -15.38
CA ILE A 126 -5.03 2.21 -16.83
C ILE A 126 -5.85 0.96 -17.09
N ASN A 127 -6.02 0.10 -16.11
CA ASN A 127 -6.84 -1.09 -16.21
C ASN A 127 -8.32 -0.72 -16.14
N LYS A 128 -9.16 -1.48 -16.81
CA LYS A 128 -10.61 -1.27 -16.77
C LYS A 128 -11.26 -2.29 -15.86
N GLY A 129 -12.31 -1.83 -15.19
CA GLY A 129 -13.12 -2.65 -14.31
C GLY A 129 -12.61 -2.65 -12.88
N THR A 130 -13.48 -3.03 -11.96
CA THR A 130 -13.19 -3.16 -10.54
C THR A 130 -13.29 -4.60 -10.09
N ALA A 131 -12.42 -5.03 -9.20
CA ALA A 131 -12.52 -6.36 -8.60
C ALA A 131 -13.59 -6.43 -7.50
N TYR A 132 -13.97 -5.27 -6.93
CA TYR A 132 -14.94 -5.18 -5.87
C TYR A 132 -15.69 -3.84 -5.90
N SER A 133 -17.03 -3.90 -5.95
CA SER A 133 -17.91 -2.72 -5.96
C SER A 133 -18.79 -2.58 -4.70
N GLY A 134 -18.69 -3.52 -3.75
CA GLY A 134 -19.44 -3.50 -2.50
C GLY A 134 -18.94 -2.44 -1.50
N PRO A 135 -19.54 -2.37 -0.30
CA PRO A 135 -19.14 -1.42 0.75
C PRO A 135 -17.65 -1.55 1.12
N LEU A 136 -16.94 -0.43 1.14
CA LEU A 136 -15.51 -0.37 1.45
C LEU A 136 -15.23 0.67 2.54
N MET A 137 -14.45 0.27 3.52
CA MET A 137 -13.86 1.15 4.54
C MET A 137 -12.34 1.06 4.45
N VAL A 138 -11.65 2.18 4.58
CA VAL A 138 -10.20 2.24 4.70
C VAL A 138 -9.86 2.75 6.10
N MET A 139 -9.09 1.96 6.84
CA MET A 139 -8.60 2.35 8.16
C MET A 139 -7.21 2.95 8.03
N VAL A 140 -7.02 4.12 8.61
CA VAL A 140 -5.73 4.82 8.65
C VAL A 140 -5.39 5.21 10.08
N ASN A 141 -4.16 5.62 10.34
CA ASN A 141 -3.77 6.28 11.58
C ASN A 141 -2.62 7.28 11.31
N ARG A 142 -2.13 7.95 12.34
CA ARG A 142 -1.04 8.93 12.22
C ARG A 142 0.28 8.39 11.62
N MET A 143 0.42 7.07 11.53
CA MET A 143 1.59 6.41 10.93
C MET A 143 1.34 5.99 9.48
N SER A 144 0.11 6.13 8.99
CA SER A 144 -0.19 5.96 7.57
C SER A 144 0.39 7.14 6.80
N ALA A 145 1.26 6.87 5.82
CA ALA A 145 1.99 7.94 5.13
C ALA A 145 2.18 7.64 3.63
N SER A 146 2.49 8.70 2.85
CA SER A 146 2.88 8.59 1.43
C SER A 146 1.83 7.84 0.58
N ALA A 147 2.17 6.67 0.02
CA ALA A 147 1.28 5.85 -0.81
C ALA A 147 -0.04 5.51 -0.11
N SER A 148 -0.03 5.32 1.23
CA SER A 148 -1.25 5.11 2.02
C SER A 148 -2.17 6.33 2.00
N GLU A 149 -1.60 7.53 2.09
CA GLU A 149 -2.36 8.78 2.03
C GLU A 149 -2.95 8.99 0.63
N LEU A 150 -2.17 8.67 -0.41
CA LEU A 150 -2.61 8.76 -1.80
C LEU A 150 -3.83 7.85 -2.05
N VAL A 151 -3.78 6.59 -1.62
CA VAL A 151 -4.90 5.65 -1.76
C VAL A 151 -6.10 6.11 -0.96
N ALA A 152 -5.92 6.50 0.31
CA ALA A 152 -7.02 6.93 1.15
C ALA A 152 -7.70 8.18 0.59
N ALA A 153 -6.92 9.21 0.21
CA ALA A 153 -7.44 10.44 -0.37
C ALA A 153 -8.15 10.18 -1.71
N GLY A 154 -7.52 9.42 -2.61
CA GLY A 154 -8.11 9.10 -3.91
C GLY A 154 -9.44 8.34 -3.78
N LEU A 155 -9.50 7.32 -2.93
CA LEU A 155 -10.75 6.59 -2.68
C LEU A 155 -11.82 7.45 -2.01
N GLN A 156 -11.43 8.42 -1.17
CA GLN A 156 -12.33 9.39 -0.56
C GLN A 156 -12.89 10.36 -1.60
N ASP A 157 -12.04 10.94 -2.45
CA ASP A 157 -12.44 11.91 -3.49
C ASP A 157 -13.39 11.26 -4.52
N HIS A 158 -13.17 9.99 -4.83
CA HIS A 158 -14.08 9.19 -5.65
C HIS A 158 -15.36 8.76 -4.91
N GLN A 159 -15.53 9.11 -3.64
CA GLN A 159 -16.65 8.67 -2.78
C GLN A 159 -16.80 7.15 -2.75
N ARG A 160 -15.67 6.45 -2.94
CA ARG A 160 -15.63 5.00 -3.06
C ARG A 160 -15.52 4.29 -1.71
N ALA A 161 -14.86 4.90 -0.76
CA ALA A 161 -14.62 4.34 0.55
C ALA A 161 -14.93 5.31 1.68
N LEU A 162 -15.34 4.78 2.83
CA LEU A 162 -15.36 5.50 4.09
C LEU A 162 -13.94 5.44 4.70
N ILE A 163 -13.33 6.59 4.92
CA ILE A 163 -12.02 6.69 5.57
C ILE A 163 -12.23 6.87 7.08
N VAL A 164 -11.55 6.06 7.89
CA VAL A 164 -11.65 6.05 9.35
C VAL A 164 -10.26 6.03 9.99
N GLY A 165 -10.02 6.99 10.92
CA GLY A 165 -8.74 7.08 11.65
C GLY A 165 -8.61 8.32 12.51
#